data_db79bfdc0e39866a4dc450a81edd55de
#
_entry.id   db79bfdc0e39866a4dc450a81edd55de
#
_cell.length_a   1.000
_cell.length_b   1.000
_cell.length_c   1.000
_cell.angle_alpha   90.00
_cell.angle_beta   90.00
_cell.angle_gamma   90.00
#
_symmetry.space_group_name_H-M   'P 1'
#
loop_
_entity.id
_entity.type
_entity.pdbx_description
1 polymer ?
#
loop_
_entity_poly.entity_id
_entity_poly.type
_entity_poly.pdbx_seq_one_letter_code
_entity_poly.pdbx_strand_id
1 'polypeptide(L)'
;MTDIKSMTKDELKNLMTELGEKPFRAKQIYSWLHEHLVTSYDEMGNIPGKLKEKLKDYPIAALEMVDEQVSAIDGTRKYLFRLSDGNVIESVLMRYKHGNSVCISSQVGCKMGCRFCASTIGGWTRNLLPSEMLDQIYRIQSITGERVSNVVVMGTGEPMDNYDNIVRFVHLLSDEDGLNISQRNITVSTCGIVPKIYEFAKEKLQITLALSLHAPNDEKRQELMPIAQRYSMDEVLDACRNYFQETGRRITFEYSLVAGVNDSDEDARELSSRIHDINCHVNLIPVNPIKERSYRRSTHQAVENFKIKLEKCGINVTIRREMGSDIDGACGQLRKSYMEKSYDPQ
;
A
#
# COMPACT_ATOMS: atom_id res chain seq x y z
N MET A 1 -10.15 -13.04 18.27
CA MET A 1 -10.29 -11.81 19.07
C MET A 1 -10.06 -10.64 18.15
N THR A 2 -10.93 -9.63 18.20
CA THR A 2 -10.75 -8.40 17.40
C THR A 2 -9.70 -7.53 18.08
N ASP A 3 -8.65 -7.16 17.37
CA ASP A 3 -7.65 -6.22 17.85
C ASP A 3 -8.29 -4.84 18.10
N ILE A 4 -8.08 -4.27 19.29
CA ILE A 4 -8.74 -3.03 19.70
C ILE A 4 -8.36 -1.83 18.81
N LYS A 5 -7.15 -1.82 18.25
CA LYS A 5 -6.64 -0.78 17.35
C LYS A 5 -7.33 -0.80 15.98
N SER A 6 -8.03 -1.90 15.64
CA SER A 6 -8.87 -2.01 14.43
C SER A 6 -10.29 -1.49 14.65
N MET A 7 -10.68 -1.15 15.88
CA MET A 7 -12.04 -0.72 16.20
C MET A 7 -12.28 0.76 15.85
N THR A 8 -13.46 1.04 15.32
CA THR A 8 -13.95 2.42 15.17
C THR A 8 -14.34 3.02 16.51
N LYS A 9 -14.53 4.35 16.56
CA LYS A 9 -15.00 5.04 17.78
C LYS A 9 -16.34 4.50 18.28
N ASP A 10 -17.23 4.12 17.37
CA ASP A 10 -18.55 3.59 17.76
C ASP A 10 -18.47 2.15 18.26
N GLU A 11 -17.61 1.33 17.66
CA GLU A 11 -17.31 -0.02 18.18
C GLU A 11 -16.68 0.05 19.57
N LEU A 12 -15.77 1.00 19.80
CA LEU A 12 -15.20 1.23 21.13
C LEU A 12 -16.23 1.72 22.15
N LYS A 13 -17.20 2.58 21.75
CA LYS A 13 -18.31 2.97 22.64
C LYS A 13 -19.18 1.79 23.05
N ASN A 14 -19.49 0.91 22.09
CA ASN A 14 -20.24 -0.30 22.36
C ASN A 14 -19.48 -1.21 23.33
N LEU A 15 -18.19 -1.43 23.07
CA LEU A 15 -17.32 -2.18 23.97
C LEU A 15 -17.28 -1.59 25.39
N MET A 16 -17.18 -0.27 25.53
CA MET A 16 -17.21 0.37 26.86
C MET A 16 -18.54 0.07 27.57
N THR A 17 -19.65 0.15 26.86
CA THR A 17 -20.97 -0.16 27.41
C THR A 17 -21.08 -1.62 27.86
N GLU A 18 -20.60 -2.56 27.07
CA GLU A 18 -20.55 -3.99 27.39
C GLU A 18 -19.69 -4.27 28.65
N LEU A 19 -18.60 -3.56 28.80
CA LEU A 19 -17.73 -3.65 29.97
C LEU A 19 -18.25 -2.90 31.20
N GLY A 20 -19.44 -2.27 31.11
CA GLY A 20 -20.04 -1.46 32.19
C GLY A 20 -19.34 -0.14 32.47
N GLU A 21 -18.65 0.39 31.47
CA GLU A 21 -17.90 1.64 31.55
C GLU A 21 -18.63 2.81 30.86
N LYS A 22 -18.25 4.02 31.19
CA LYS A 22 -18.86 5.21 30.59
C LYS A 22 -18.40 5.40 29.14
N PRO A 23 -19.29 5.78 28.18
CA PRO A 23 -18.97 5.90 26.74
C PRO A 23 -17.80 6.84 26.42
N PHE A 24 -17.57 7.88 27.23
CA PHE A 24 -16.46 8.83 26.98
C PHE A 24 -15.07 8.16 27.08
N ARG A 25 -14.98 6.99 27.76
CA ARG A 25 -13.74 6.21 27.83
C ARG A 25 -13.29 5.72 26.45
N ALA A 26 -14.23 5.48 25.53
CA ALA A 26 -13.91 5.13 24.16
C ALA A 26 -13.04 6.21 23.49
N LYS A 27 -13.40 7.48 23.63
CA LYS A 27 -12.59 8.58 23.06
C LYS A 27 -11.18 8.64 23.67
N GLN A 28 -11.07 8.40 24.97
CA GLN A 28 -9.75 8.39 25.64
C GLN A 28 -8.87 7.24 25.11
N ILE A 29 -9.45 6.02 25.00
CA ILE A 29 -8.72 4.86 24.48
C ILE A 29 -8.35 5.10 23.02
N TYR A 30 -9.26 5.63 22.21
CA TYR A 30 -9.01 5.93 20.80
C TYR A 30 -7.83 6.90 20.61
N SER A 31 -7.81 8.01 21.37
CA SER A 31 -6.70 8.97 21.35
C SER A 31 -5.36 8.32 21.76
N TRP A 32 -5.36 7.47 22.80
CA TRP A 32 -4.14 6.74 23.17
C TRP A 32 -3.61 5.84 22.04
N LEU A 33 -4.51 5.11 21.35
CA LEU A 33 -4.14 4.19 20.29
C LEU A 33 -3.68 4.90 19.01
N HIS A 34 -4.40 5.97 18.59
CA HIS A 34 -4.29 6.55 17.25
C HIS A 34 -3.63 7.93 17.18
N GLU A 35 -3.48 8.62 18.31
CA GLU A 35 -2.80 9.92 18.42
C GLU A 35 -1.49 9.77 19.20
N HIS A 36 -1.52 9.12 20.37
CA HIS A 36 -0.34 8.87 21.20
C HIS A 36 0.45 7.62 20.80
N LEU A 37 -0.10 6.77 19.93
CA LEU A 37 0.53 5.60 19.29
C LEU A 37 1.07 4.57 20.29
N VAL A 38 0.39 4.40 21.43
CA VAL A 38 0.80 3.47 22.48
C VAL A 38 0.75 2.01 22.00
N THR A 39 1.61 1.19 22.60
CA THR A 39 1.72 -0.24 22.30
C THR A 39 1.23 -1.12 23.44
N SER A 40 0.95 -0.52 24.59
CA SER A 40 0.42 -1.24 25.76
C SER A 40 -0.58 -0.39 26.53
N TYR A 41 -1.49 -1.04 27.26
CA TYR A 41 -2.45 -0.37 28.15
C TYR A 41 -1.76 0.34 29.33
N ASP A 42 -0.56 -0.08 29.70
CA ASP A 42 0.18 0.52 30.82
C ASP A 42 0.58 1.97 30.52
N GLU A 43 0.80 2.31 29.27
CA GLU A 43 1.11 3.67 28.80
C GLU A 43 -0.06 4.64 28.93
N MET A 44 -1.29 4.15 29.06
CA MET A 44 -2.52 4.95 29.10
C MET A 44 -2.74 5.56 30.49
N GLY A 45 -2.10 6.69 30.80
CA GLY A 45 -2.04 7.27 32.15
C GLY A 45 -3.39 7.65 32.78
N ASN A 46 -4.40 8.02 31.98
CA ASN A 46 -5.72 8.44 32.47
C ASN A 46 -6.79 7.35 32.42
N ILE A 47 -6.43 6.10 32.09
CA ILE A 47 -7.33 4.96 32.09
C ILE A 47 -7.21 4.23 33.43
N PRO A 48 -8.35 4.01 34.16
CA PRO A 48 -8.31 3.31 35.44
C PRO A 48 -7.79 1.89 35.34
N GLY A 49 -7.01 1.45 36.36
CA GLY A 49 -6.43 0.10 36.36
C GLY A 49 -7.46 -1.01 36.21
N LYS A 50 -8.65 -0.89 36.84
CA LYS A 50 -9.74 -1.86 36.66
C LYS A 50 -10.20 -2.00 35.21
N LEU A 51 -10.23 -0.90 34.45
CA LEU A 51 -10.58 -0.95 33.04
C LEU A 51 -9.44 -1.55 32.21
N LYS A 52 -8.19 -1.20 32.50
CA LYS A 52 -7.03 -1.83 31.85
C LYS A 52 -7.05 -3.36 32.00
N GLU A 53 -7.40 -3.88 33.19
CA GLU A 53 -7.54 -5.34 33.41
C GLU A 53 -8.62 -5.95 32.52
N LYS A 54 -9.80 -5.32 32.40
CA LYS A 54 -10.88 -5.77 31.49
C LYS A 54 -10.45 -5.75 30.00
N LEU A 55 -9.59 -4.80 29.64
CA LEU A 55 -9.12 -4.64 28.27
C LEU A 55 -8.03 -5.62 27.86
N LYS A 56 -7.44 -6.38 28.78
CA LYS A 56 -6.42 -7.41 28.48
C LYS A 56 -6.91 -8.49 27.51
N ASP A 57 -8.23 -8.73 27.47
CA ASP A 57 -8.84 -9.67 26.53
C ASP A 57 -8.91 -9.11 25.07
N TYR A 58 -8.57 -7.83 24.88
CA TYR A 58 -8.56 -7.15 23.60
C TYR A 58 -7.13 -6.73 23.27
N PRO A 59 -6.38 -7.51 22.48
CA PRO A 59 -4.96 -7.22 22.22
C PRO A 59 -4.79 -5.89 21.47
N ILE A 60 -3.68 -5.21 21.74
CA ILE A 60 -3.21 -4.08 20.94
C ILE A 60 -2.18 -4.64 19.95
N ALA A 61 -2.43 -4.55 18.64
CA ALA A 61 -1.42 -4.87 17.65
C ALA A 61 -0.20 -3.95 17.86
N ALA A 62 0.95 -4.57 18.03
CA ALA A 62 2.23 -3.87 18.15
C ALA A 62 3.27 -4.63 17.31
N LEU A 63 3.69 -4.01 16.21
CA LEU A 63 4.71 -4.58 15.35
C LEU A 63 6.09 -4.44 16.00
N GLU A 64 6.84 -5.52 15.99
CA GLU A 64 8.24 -5.53 16.43
C GLU A 64 9.14 -5.20 15.23
N MET A 65 9.97 -4.16 15.34
CA MET A 65 10.99 -3.90 14.34
C MET A 65 12.11 -4.91 14.50
N VAL A 66 12.33 -5.75 13.48
CA VAL A 66 13.37 -6.78 13.48
C VAL A 66 14.62 -6.38 12.69
N ASP A 67 14.47 -5.48 11.72
CA ASP A 67 15.59 -4.96 10.94
C ASP A 67 15.27 -3.58 10.36
N GLU A 68 16.29 -2.77 10.14
CA GLU A 68 16.24 -1.50 9.43
C GLU A 68 17.39 -1.43 8.44
N GLN A 69 17.07 -1.12 7.18
CA GLN A 69 18.07 -0.90 6.13
C GLN A 69 17.97 0.55 5.65
N VAL A 70 19.10 1.23 5.60
CA VAL A 70 19.16 2.64 5.19
C VAL A 70 19.95 2.75 3.89
N SER A 71 19.32 3.31 2.85
CA SER A 71 19.97 3.58 1.58
C SER A 71 21.11 4.59 1.74
N ALA A 72 22.28 4.22 1.27
CA ALA A 72 23.43 5.13 1.19
C ALA A 72 23.29 6.16 0.04
N ILE A 73 22.39 5.90 -0.91
CA ILE A 73 22.19 6.73 -2.12
C ILE A 73 21.26 7.92 -1.82
N ASP A 74 20.15 7.67 -1.12
CA ASP A 74 19.07 8.66 -1.02
C ASP A 74 18.44 8.76 0.39
N GLY A 75 18.92 7.98 1.36
CA GLY A 75 18.45 7.99 2.74
C GLY A 75 17.08 7.32 2.93
N THR A 76 16.56 6.63 1.92
CA THR A 76 15.36 5.78 2.06
C THR A 76 15.60 4.73 3.12
N ARG A 77 14.59 4.44 3.93
CA ARG A 77 14.66 3.42 4.99
C ARG A 77 13.65 2.32 4.74
N LYS A 78 14.11 1.09 4.71
CA LYS A 78 13.27 -0.10 4.68
C LYS A 78 13.26 -0.74 6.06
N TYR A 79 12.07 -0.95 6.58
CA TYR A 79 11.82 -1.58 7.88
C TYR A 79 11.24 -2.97 7.68
N LEU A 80 11.72 -3.92 8.46
CA LEU A 80 11.16 -5.25 8.59
C LEU A 80 10.44 -5.34 9.93
N PHE A 81 9.14 -5.61 9.86
CA PHE A 81 8.30 -5.72 11.04
C PHE A 81 7.79 -7.14 11.23
N ARG A 82 7.94 -7.68 12.44
CA ARG A 82 7.36 -8.96 12.86
C ARG A 82 5.95 -8.74 13.38
N LEU A 83 5.04 -9.56 12.88
CA LEU A 83 3.65 -9.66 13.32
C LEU A 83 3.54 -10.61 14.51
N SER A 84 2.41 -10.57 15.24
CA SER A 84 2.16 -11.42 16.41
C SER A 84 2.17 -12.93 16.12
N ASP A 85 1.91 -13.31 14.87
CA ASP A 85 1.95 -14.71 14.39
C ASP A 85 3.34 -15.14 13.88
N GLY A 86 4.35 -14.29 14.03
CA GLY A 86 5.72 -14.55 13.61
C GLY A 86 6.03 -14.23 12.15
N ASN A 87 5.03 -13.91 11.32
CA ASN A 87 5.28 -13.46 9.96
C ASN A 87 6.01 -12.10 9.95
N VAL A 88 6.76 -11.85 8.89
CA VAL A 88 7.48 -10.58 8.70
C VAL A 88 6.97 -9.87 7.46
N ILE A 89 6.77 -8.57 7.58
CA ILE A 89 6.35 -7.66 6.50
C ILE A 89 7.34 -6.52 6.35
N GLU A 90 7.37 -5.91 5.18
CA GLU A 90 8.27 -4.82 4.85
C GLU A 90 7.49 -3.52 4.63
N SER A 91 8.08 -2.41 5.09
CA SER A 91 7.60 -1.04 4.87
C SER A 91 8.75 -0.14 4.51
N VAL A 92 8.49 0.91 3.71
CA VAL A 92 9.55 1.81 3.23
C VAL A 92 9.19 3.25 3.53
N LEU A 93 10.09 3.96 4.22
CA LEU A 93 10.02 5.39 4.44
C LEU A 93 10.86 6.13 3.38
N MET A 94 10.21 7.00 2.65
CA MET A 94 10.80 7.86 1.62
C MET A 94 10.64 9.32 2.03
N ARG A 95 11.72 10.07 2.01
CA ARG A 95 11.69 11.51 2.33
C ARG A 95 11.66 12.33 1.06
N TYR A 96 10.60 13.14 0.91
CA TYR A 96 10.45 14.08 -0.19
C TYR A 96 10.41 15.52 0.35
N LYS A 97 10.66 16.50 -0.54
CA LYS A 97 10.55 17.94 -0.17
C LYS A 97 9.16 18.33 0.31
N HIS A 98 8.13 17.62 -0.11
CA HIS A 98 6.73 17.86 0.24
C HIS A 98 6.25 17.02 1.44
N GLY A 99 7.13 16.32 2.13
CA GLY A 99 6.85 15.52 3.32
C GLY A 99 7.22 14.06 3.19
N ASN A 100 7.15 13.35 4.30
CA ASN A 100 7.51 11.94 4.39
C ASN A 100 6.39 11.05 3.84
N SER A 101 6.75 10.12 2.97
CA SER A 101 5.84 9.11 2.41
C SER A 101 6.22 7.73 2.94
N VAL A 102 5.23 6.96 3.37
CA VAL A 102 5.42 5.57 3.78
C VAL A 102 4.72 4.64 2.81
N CYS A 103 5.47 3.68 2.26
CA CYS A 103 4.93 2.55 1.52
C CYS A 103 4.68 1.40 2.49
N ILE A 104 3.43 0.93 2.57
CA ILE A 104 3.01 -0.13 3.47
C ILE A 104 2.56 -1.38 2.72
N SER A 105 2.70 -2.52 3.38
CA SER A 105 2.16 -3.81 2.95
C SER A 105 0.71 -3.97 3.39
N SER A 106 -0.10 -4.69 2.60
CA SER A 106 -1.50 -5.01 2.89
C SER A 106 -1.77 -6.50 3.14
N GLN A 107 -0.79 -7.35 2.83
CA GLN A 107 -0.88 -8.80 3.01
C GLN A 107 0.48 -9.36 3.41
N VAL A 108 0.50 -10.58 3.95
CA VAL A 108 1.70 -11.41 4.09
C VAL A 108 1.83 -12.26 2.83
N GLY A 109 2.72 -11.83 1.92
CA GLY A 109 2.83 -12.40 0.58
C GLY A 109 1.72 -11.92 -0.37
N CYS A 110 1.72 -12.41 -1.61
CA CYS A 110 0.74 -12.01 -2.62
C CYS A 110 0.45 -13.17 -3.57
N LYS A 111 -0.84 -13.44 -3.86
CA LYS A 111 -1.27 -14.53 -4.75
C LYS A 111 -1.47 -14.11 -6.21
N MET A 112 -1.28 -12.83 -6.56
CA MET A 112 -1.60 -12.31 -7.89
C MET A 112 -0.65 -12.80 -8.98
N GLY A 113 0.57 -13.20 -8.64
CA GLY A 113 1.50 -13.86 -9.56
C GLY A 113 2.15 -12.96 -10.60
N CYS A 114 2.12 -11.63 -10.42
CA CYS A 114 2.77 -10.68 -11.33
C CYS A 114 4.23 -11.07 -11.55
N ARG A 115 4.64 -11.26 -12.82
CA ARG A 115 5.92 -11.89 -13.14
C ARG A 115 7.14 -11.02 -12.88
N PHE A 116 6.96 -9.73 -12.70
CA PHE A 116 8.03 -8.76 -12.39
C PHE A 116 8.13 -8.43 -10.89
N CYS A 117 7.30 -9.01 -10.02
CA CYS A 117 7.16 -8.62 -8.61
C CYS A 117 7.68 -9.72 -7.67
N ALA A 118 8.59 -9.37 -6.78
CA ALA A 118 9.16 -10.26 -5.76
C ALA A 118 8.12 -10.66 -4.69
N SER A 119 7.12 -9.83 -4.42
CA SER A 119 6.07 -10.11 -3.41
C SER A 119 5.24 -11.36 -3.72
N THR A 120 5.28 -11.84 -4.96
CA THR A 120 4.59 -13.08 -5.38
C THR A 120 5.42 -14.34 -5.14
N ILE A 121 6.70 -14.18 -4.82
CA ILE A 121 7.62 -15.29 -4.53
C ILE A 121 7.34 -15.75 -3.10
N GLY A 122 7.10 -17.05 -2.92
CA GLY A 122 6.71 -17.61 -1.62
C GLY A 122 5.20 -17.56 -1.32
N GLY A 123 4.39 -17.09 -2.28
CA GLY A 123 2.94 -17.14 -2.23
C GLY A 123 2.31 -16.20 -1.19
N TRP A 124 1.04 -16.43 -0.90
CA TRP A 124 0.22 -15.67 0.02
C TRP A 124 -0.03 -16.47 1.31
N THR A 125 0.01 -15.81 2.44
CA THR A 125 -0.29 -16.41 3.75
C THR A 125 -1.64 -15.91 4.29
N ARG A 126 -1.80 -14.60 4.46
CA ARG A 126 -3.02 -13.97 4.95
C ARG A 126 -3.11 -12.48 4.66
N ASN A 127 -4.29 -11.95 4.85
CA ASN A 127 -4.53 -10.52 4.87
C ASN A 127 -4.01 -9.89 6.15
N LEU A 128 -3.55 -8.63 6.07
CA LEU A 128 -3.26 -7.82 7.25
C LEU A 128 -4.55 -7.21 7.80
N LEU A 129 -4.61 -7.10 9.13
CA LEU A 129 -5.66 -6.37 9.82
C LEU A 129 -5.47 -4.85 9.65
N PRO A 130 -6.54 -4.05 9.82
CA PRO A 130 -6.41 -2.59 9.80
C PRO A 130 -5.36 -2.08 10.80
N SER A 131 -5.33 -2.63 12.01
CA SER A 131 -4.34 -2.32 13.04
C SER A 131 -2.91 -2.61 12.61
N GLU A 132 -2.66 -3.72 11.91
CA GLU A 132 -1.33 -4.10 11.43
C GLU A 132 -0.87 -3.18 10.28
N MET A 133 -1.80 -2.69 9.46
CA MET A 133 -1.50 -1.69 8.43
C MET A 133 -1.23 -0.32 9.04
N LEU A 134 -2.01 0.11 10.03
CA LEU A 134 -1.80 1.35 10.78
C LEU A 134 -0.45 1.32 11.54
N ASP A 135 -0.14 0.19 12.16
CA ASP A 135 1.03 0.09 13.02
C ASP A 135 2.36 0.18 12.24
N GLN A 136 2.39 -0.17 10.95
CA GLN A 136 3.53 0.10 10.09
C GLN A 136 3.87 1.61 10.07
N ILE A 137 2.85 2.46 9.96
CA ILE A 137 3.00 3.92 9.94
C ILE A 137 3.34 4.43 11.35
N TYR A 138 2.64 3.93 12.37
CA TYR A 138 2.80 4.36 13.77
C TYR A 138 4.21 4.04 14.26
N ARG A 139 4.70 2.83 14.00
CA ARG A 139 6.06 2.43 14.38
C ARG A 139 7.12 3.27 13.69
N ILE A 140 7.00 3.50 12.37
CA ILE A 140 7.94 4.37 11.64
C ILE A 140 7.93 5.78 12.22
N GLN A 141 6.76 6.36 12.49
CA GLN A 141 6.65 7.70 13.09
C GLN A 141 7.26 7.73 14.50
N SER A 142 7.01 6.73 15.33
CA SER A 142 7.57 6.63 16.69
C SER A 142 9.11 6.45 16.69
N ILE A 143 9.63 5.61 15.77
CA ILE A 143 11.07 5.34 15.67
C ILE A 143 11.84 6.58 15.17
N THR A 144 11.27 7.28 14.19
CA THR A 144 11.97 8.42 13.55
C THR A 144 11.71 9.75 14.25
N GLY A 145 10.63 9.87 15.01
CA GLY A 145 10.12 11.15 15.52
C GLY A 145 9.60 12.08 14.42
N GLU A 146 9.47 11.61 13.18
CA GLU A 146 9.08 12.39 12.02
C GLU A 146 7.60 12.13 11.66
N ARG A 147 6.84 13.19 11.39
CA ARG A 147 5.47 13.05 10.92
C ARG A 147 5.43 12.39 9.54
N VAL A 148 4.59 11.39 9.38
CA VAL A 148 4.21 10.81 8.09
C VAL A 148 3.11 11.66 7.47
N SER A 149 3.30 12.11 6.23
CA SER A 149 2.38 13.00 5.53
C SER A 149 1.60 12.29 4.42
N ASN A 150 2.20 11.27 3.82
CA ASN A 150 1.63 10.53 2.69
C ASN A 150 1.77 9.03 2.91
N VAL A 151 0.77 8.27 2.48
CA VAL A 151 0.78 6.80 2.58
C VAL A 151 0.44 6.19 1.23
N VAL A 152 1.26 5.24 0.79
CA VAL A 152 0.99 4.45 -0.41
C VAL A 152 0.88 2.97 -0.05
N VAL A 153 -0.26 2.36 -0.36
CA VAL A 153 -0.49 0.92 -0.17
C VAL A 153 -0.01 0.22 -1.44
N MET A 154 1.30 0.11 -1.57
CA MET A 154 2.02 -0.42 -2.74
C MET A 154 3.14 -1.40 -2.34
N GLY A 155 3.17 -1.84 -1.09
CA GLY A 155 4.07 -2.87 -0.59
C GLY A 155 3.62 -4.27 -0.97
N THR A 156 3.87 -5.23 -0.10
CA THR A 156 3.47 -6.63 -0.34
C THR A 156 1.95 -6.79 -0.23
N GLY A 157 1.35 -7.41 -1.25
CA GLY A 157 -0.07 -7.76 -1.27
C GLY A 157 -0.87 -7.06 -2.37
N GLU A 158 -2.13 -7.50 -2.55
CA GLU A 158 -3.15 -6.86 -3.36
C GLU A 158 -4.21 -6.25 -2.44
N PRO A 159 -4.29 -4.91 -2.35
CA PRO A 159 -5.23 -4.25 -1.44
C PRO A 159 -6.70 -4.60 -1.69
N MET A 160 -7.11 -4.76 -2.95
CA MET A 160 -8.49 -5.10 -3.28
C MET A 160 -8.87 -6.55 -2.93
N ASP A 161 -7.89 -7.43 -2.70
CA ASP A 161 -8.09 -8.76 -2.15
C ASP A 161 -8.22 -8.74 -0.60
N ASN A 162 -7.84 -7.63 0.02
CA ASN A 162 -8.02 -7.33 1.45
C ASN A 162 -9.03 -6.19 1.67
N TYR A 163 -10.09 -6.13 0.89
CA TYR A 163 -10.96 -5.00 0.67
C TYR A 163 -11.51 -4.37 1.95
N ASP A 164 -12.21 -5.14 2.78
CA ASP A 164 -12.89 -4.62 3.98
C ASP A 164 -11.89 -4.00 4.98
N ASN A 165 -10.73 -4.63 5.13
CA ASN A 165 -9.66 -4.11 5.98
C ASN A 165 -9.03 -2.84 5.39
N ILE A 166 -8.91 -2.72 4.07
CA ILE A 166 -8.41 -1.51 3.39
C ILE A 166 -9.37 -0.34 3.59
N VAL A 167 -10.66 -0.55 3.39
CA VAL A 167 -11.66 0.51 3.61
C VAL A 167 -11.61 1.00 5.06
N ARG A 168 -11.63 0.07 6.01
CA ARG A 168 -11.52 0.40 7.45
C ARG A 168 -10.20 1.11 7.78
N PHE A 169 -9.10 0.64 7.24
CA PHE A 169 -7.78 1.28 7.40
C PHE A 169 -7.78 2.74 6.93
N VAL A 170 -8.35 3.03 5.75
CA VAL A 170 -8.44 4.40 5.22
C VAL A 170 -9.25 5.30 6.15
N HIS A 171 -10.38 4.82 6.66
CA HIS A 171 -11.21 5.57 7.61
C HIS A 171 -10.45 5.87 8.91
N LEU A 172 -9.83 4.86 9.53
CA LEU A 172 -9.08 5.02 10.78
C LEU A 172 -7.87 5.95 10.61
N LEU A 173 -7.13 5.82 9.50
CA LEU A 173 -5.95 6.65 9.22
C LEU A 173 -6.30 8.13 8.99
N SER A 174 -7.48 8.39 8.39
CA SER A 174 -7.95 9.74 8.09
C SER A 174 -8.86 10.34 9.16
N ASP A 175 -9.12 9.61 10.24
CA ASP A 175 -9.96 10.09 11.34
C ASP A 175 -9.33 11.30 12.04
N GLU A 176 -10.14 12.34 12.32
CA GLU A 176 -9.69 13.59 12.93
C GLU A 176 -9.17 13.46 14.36
N ASP A 177 -9.65 12.46 15.10
CA ASP A 177 -9.21 12.13 16.47
C ASP A 177 -8.00 11.16 16.48
N GLY A 178 -7.39 10.84 15.32
CA GLY A 178 -6.21 10.00 15.16
C GLY A 178 -5.05 10.74 14.48
N LEU A 179 -4.29 10.05 13.61
CA LEU A 179 -3.20 10.69 12.84
C LEU A 179 -3.69 11.77 11.89
N ASN A 180 -4.95 11.74 11.51
CA ASN A 180 -5.58 12.73 10.64
C ASN A 180 -4.80 12.95 9.33
N ILE A 181 -4.43 11.86 8.66
CA ILE A 181 -3.82 11.93 7.34
C ILE A 181 -4.93 12.15 6.32
N SER A 182 -4.87 13.27 5.62
CA SER A 182 -5.87 13.58 4.58
C SER A 182 -6.00 12.41 3.59
N GLN A 183 -7.22 12.01 3.27
CA GLN A 183 -7.46 10.96 2.26
C GLN A 183 -6.80 11.28 0.92
N ARG A 184 -6.62 12.55 0.56
CA ARG A 184 -5.91 12.97 -0.65
C ARG A 184 -4.42 12.59 -0.67
N ASN A 185 -3.86 12.32 0.50
CA ASN A 185 -2.49 11.89 0.69
C ASN A 185 -2.37 10.37 0.85
N ILE A 186 -3.45 9.63 0.62
CA ILE A 186 -3.48 8.18 0.64
C ILE A 186 -3.65 7.68 -0.79
N THR A 187 -2.77 6.78 -1.22
CA THR A 187 -2.86 6.10 -2.50
C THR A 187 -3.02 4.60 -2.26
N VAL A 188 -4.06 4.02 -2.87
CA VAL A 188 -4.27 2.57 -2.86
C VAL A 188 -4.04 2.05 -4.27
N SER A 189 -3.11 1.11 -4.42
CA SER A 189 -2.82 0.46 -5.71
C SER A 189 -3.60 -0.84 -5.85
N THR A 190 -3.94 -1.20 -7.07
CA THR A 190 -4.55 -2.51 -7.38
C THR A 190 -4.07 -3.04 -8.72
N CYS A 191 -3.95 -4.35 -8.83
CA CYS A 191 -3.72 -5.02 -10.10
C CYS A 191 -4.96 -5.10 -11.01
N GLY A 192 -6.12 -4.59 -10.56
CA GLY A 192 -7.34 -4.51 -11.36
C GLY A 192 -8.34 -5.64 -11.08
N ILE A 193 -8.71 -5.87 -9.81
CA ILE A 193 -9.85 -6.72 -9.46
C ILE A 193 -11.13 -5.93 -9.72
N VAL A 194 -11.66 -6.04 -10.95
CA VAL A 194 -12.73 -5.19 -11.50
C VAL A 194 -13.95 -5.05 -10.56
N PRO A 195 -14.57 -6.12 -10.03
CA PRO A 195 -15.72 -5.96 -9.14
C PRO A 195 -15.40 -5.11 -7.91
N LYS A 196 -14.19 -5.23 -7.37
CA LYS A 196 -13.76 -4.48 -6.19
C LYS A 196 -13.49 -3.00 -6.50
N ILE A 197 -13.08 -2.65 -7.72
CA ILE A 197 -12.96 -1.25 -8.13
C ILE A 197 -14.34 -0.58 -8.15
N TYR A 198 -15.38 -1.26 -8.67
CA TYR A 198 -16.74 -0.76 -8.64
C TYR A 198 -17.30 -0.62 -7.21
N GLU A 199 -17.01 -1.58 -6.32
CA GLU A 199 -17.38 -1.49 -4.91
C GLU A 199 -16.67 -0.29 -4.25
N PHE A 200 -15.37 -0.12 -4.51
CA PHE A 200 -14.55 0.95 -3.94
C PHE A 200 -14.96 2.35 -4.41
N ALA A 201 -15.47 2.47 -5.64
CA ALA A 201 -16.04 3.71 -6.13
C ALA A 201 -17.25 4.17 -5.28
N LYS A 202 -18.07 3.24 -4.79
CA LYS A 202 -19.26 3.53 -3.96
C LYS A 202 -18.91 4.04 -2.57
N GLU A 203 -17.73 3.73 -2.06
CA GLU A 203 -17.22 4.26 -0.78
C GLU A 203 -16.99 5.78 -0.80
N LYS A 204 -16.91 6.39 -2.00
CA LYS A 204 -16.71 7.84 -2.22
C LYS A 204 -15.53 8.42 -1.46
N LEU A 205 -14.52 7.60 -1.20
CA LEU A 205 -13.28 8.02 -0.55
C LEU A 205 -12.51 9.00 -1.44
N GLN A 206 -11.87 9.99 -0.82
CA GLN A 206 -11.09 11.00 -1.54
C GLN A 206 -9.62 10.58 -1.77
N ILE A 207 -9.34 9.30 -1.77
CA ILE A 207 -8.00 8.74 -2.01
C ILE A 207 -7.64 8.74 -3.49
N THR A 208 -6.36 8.51 -3.81
CA THR A 208 -5.91 8.24 -5.17
C THR A 208 -5.96 6.74 -5.43
N LEU A 209 -6.73 6.32 -6.44
CA LEU A 209 -6.66 4.96 -6.95
C LEU A 209 -5.54 4.86 -7.98
N ALA A 210 -4.57 3.97 -7.74
CA ALA A 210 -3.49 3.65 -8.65
C ALA A 210 -3.73 2.28 -9.27
N LEU A 211 -3.95 2.22 -10.58
CA LEU A 211 -4.11 0.97 -11.30
C LEU A 211 -2.78 0.50 -11.85
N SER A 212 -2.33 -0.67 -11.45
CA SER A 212 -1.21 -1.40 -12.07
C SER A 212 -1.63 -1.90 -13.45
N LEU A 213 -1.42 -1.07 -14.48
CA LEU A 213 -1.81 -1.36 -15.85
C LEU A 213 -0.73 -2.16 -16.58
N HIS A 214 0.49 -1.67 -16.59
CA HIS A 214 1.75 -2.28 -17.02
C HIS A 214 1.82 -2.79 -18.46
N ALA A 215 0.78 -2.62 -19.26
CA ALA A 215 0.76 -3.02 -20.68
C ALA A 215 -0.21 -2.14 -21.48
N PRO A 216 -0.03 -2.02 -22.81
CA PRO A 216 -0.94 -1.27 -23.66
C PRO A 216 -2.16 -2.08 -24.13
N ASN A 217 -2.11 -3.43 -24.02
CA ASN A 217 -3.14 -4.36 -24.49
C ASN A 217 -3.22 -5.62 -23.64
N ASP A 218 -4.23 -6.46 -23.93
CA ASP A 218 -4.49 -7.70 -23.20
C ASP A 218 -3.37 -8.72 -23.35
N GLU A 219 -2.81 -8.88 -24.54
CA GLU A 219 -1.77 -9.86 -24.82
C GLU A 219 -0.55 -9.64 -23.92
N LYS A 220 0.02 -8.45 -23.94
CA LYS A 220 1.17 -8.09 -23.11
C LYS A 220 0.82 -8.05 -21.63
N ARG A 221 -0.41 -7.65 -21.30
CA ARG A 221 -0.86 -7.62 -19.92
C ARG A 221 -0.97 -9.01 -19.31
N GLN A 222 -1.49 -9.98 -20.07
CA GLN A 222 -1.57 -11.39 -19.66
C GLN A 222 -0.19 -12.02 -19.49
N GLU A 223 0.78 -11.62 -20.31
CA GLU A 223 2.17 -12.04 -20.14
C GLU A 223 2.75 -11.59 -18.80
N LEU A 224 2.51 -10.33 -18.40
CA LEU A 224 3.09 -9.73 -17.20
C LEU A 224 2.29 -10.02 -15.94
N MET A 225 0.95 -10.09 -16.05
CA MET A 225 0.01 -10.11 -14.93
C MET A 225 -1.08 -11.16 -15.14
N PRO A 226 -1.05 -12.29 -14.41
CA PRO A 226 -2.04 -13.37 -14.58
C PRO A 226 -3.50 -12.92 -14.35
N ILE A 227 -3.75 -11.87 -13.58
CA ILE A 227 -5.11 -11.32 -13.37
C ILE A 227 -5.77 -10.87 -14.68
N ALA A 228 -4.98 -10.51 -15.69
CA ALA A 228 -5.47 -10.11 -17.01
C ALA A 228 -6.11 -11.28 -17.81
N GLN A 229 -5.93 -12.52 -17.38
CA GLN A 229 -6.68 -13.65 -17.92
C GLN A 229 -8.13 -13.67 -17.45
N ARG A 230 -8.41 -12.98 -16.32
CA ARG A 230 -9.75 -12.92 -15.73
C ARG A 230 -10.50 -11.64 -16.09
N TYR A 231 -9.79 -10.53 -16.23
CA TYR A 231 -10.37 -9.22 -16.52
C TYR A 231 -9.62 -8.59 -17.69
N SER A 232 -10.33 -8.33 -18.79
CA SER A 232 -9.78 -7.66 -19.97
C SER A 232 -9.36 -6.22 -19.68
N MET A 233 -8.56 -5.67 -20.56
CA MET A 233 -8.14 -4.26 -20.51
C MET A 233 -9.36 -3.32 -20.50
N ASP A 234 -10.36 -3.59 -21.36
CA ASP A 234 -11.55 -2.77 -21.48
C ASP A 234 -12.37 -2.79 -20.18
N GLU A 235 -12.60 -3.96 -19.56
CA GLU A 235 -13.29 -4.06 -18.27
C GLU A 235 -12.59 -3.26 -17.17
N VAL A 236 -11.26 -3.33 -17.13
CA VAL A 236 -10.46 -2.60 -16.14
C VAL A 236 -10.52 -1.09 -16.38
N LEU A 237 -10.42 -0.64 -17.63
CA LEU A 237 -10.51 0.78 -17.98
C LEU A 237 -11.92 1.34 -17.73
N ASP A 238 -12.98 0.57 -18.01
CA ASP A 238 -14.35 0.94 -17.70
C ASP A 238 -14.59 1.08 -16.20
N ALA A 239 -14.02 0.19 -15.39
CA ALA A 239 -14.05 0.34 -13.93
C ALA A 239 -13.33 1.61 -13.46
N CYS A 240 -12.23 2.01 -14.11
CA CYS A 240 -11.53 3.26 -13.83
C CYS A 240 -12.36 4.50 -14.23
N ARG A 241 -13.05 4.47 -15.37
CA ARG A 241 -13.99 5.52 -15.78
C ARG A 241 -15.11 5.69 -14.76
N ASN A 242 -15.72 4.57 -14.32
CA ASN A 242 -16.74 4.58 -13.26
C ASN A 242 -16.19 5.14 -11.95
N TYR A 243 -14.99 4.74 -11.53
CA TYR A 243 -14.38 5.28 -10.31
C TYR A 243 -14.23 6.79 -10.38
N PHE A 244 -13.77 7.33 -11.51
CA PHE A 244 -13.68 8.79 -11.70
C PHE A 244 -15.06 9.46 -11.67
N GLN A 245 -16.07 8.87 -12.30
CA GLN A 245 -17.44 9.41 -12.32
C GLN A 245 -18.05 9.48 -10.91
N GLU A 246 -17.85 8.45 -10.09
CA GLU A 246 -18.40 8.38 -8.74
C GLU A 246 -17.66 9.25 -7.72
N THR A 247 -16.34 9.41 -7.88
CA THR A 247 -15.49 10.04 -6.84
C THR A 247 -14.96 11.41 -7.24
N GLY A 248 -14.94 11.74 -8.53
CA GLY A 248 -14.25 12.91 -9.09
C GLY A 248 -12.71 12.82 -8.99
N ARG A 249 -12.17 11.66 -8.55
CA ARG A 249 -10.74 11.50 -8.33
C ARG A 249 -10.03 10.98 -9.57
N ARG A 250 -8.98 11.70 -9.98
CA ARG A 250 -8.12 11.29 -11.10
C ARG A 250 -7.50 9.92 -10.85
N ILE A 251 -7.47 9.06 -11.86
CA ILE A 251 -6.80 7.76 -11.85
C ILE A 251 -5.29 7.94 -12.04
N THR A 252 -4.48 7.16 -11.35
CA THR A 252 -3.06 7.01 -11.68
C THR A 252 -2.85 5.63 -12.30
N PHE A 253 -2.30 5.58 -13.51
CA PHE A 253 -1.86 4.34 -14.13
C PHE A 253 -0.38 4.13 -13.84
N GLU A 254 -0.08 3.06 -13.11
CA GLU A 254 1.29 2.60 -12.90
C GLU A 254 1.70 1.73 -14.10
N TYR A 255 2.80 2.08 -14.75
CA TYR A 255 3.28 1.39 -15.93
C TYR A 255 4.75 1.03 -15.79
N SER A 256 5.02 -0.24 -15.44
CA SER A 256 6.39 -0.77 -15.35
C SER A 256 6.95 -1.01 -16.74
N LEU A 257 7.98 -0.27 -17.11
CA LEU A 257 8.67 -0.42 -18.37
C LEU A 257 9.68 -1.58 -18.31
N VAL A 258 9.46 -2.59 -19.12
CA VAL A 258 10.28 -3.81 -19.25
C VAL A 258 10.90 -3.84 -20.63
N ALA A 259 12.24 -3.83 -20.68
CA ALA A 259 12.99 -3.77 -21.94
C ALA A 259 12.60 -4.87 -22.91
N GLY A 260 12.18 -4.48 -24.12
CA GLY A 260 11.81 -5.39 -25.21
C GLY A 260 10.45 -6.09 -25.03
N VAL A 261 9.67 -5.73 -24.00
CA VAL A 261 8.35 -6.32 -23.75
C VAL A 261 7.23 -5.30 -24.00
N ASN A 262 7.28 -4.15 -23.33
CA ASN A 262 6.21 -3.15 -23.33
C ASN A 262 6.73 -1.71 -23.42
N ASP A 263 7.95 -1.51 -23.94
CA ASP A 263 8.64 -0.21 -23.97
C ASP A 263 8.85 0.34 -25.39
N SER A 264 8.16 -0.22 -26.39
CA SER A 264 8.26 0.22 -27.77
C SER A 264 7.46 1.50 -28.06
N ASP A 265 7.74 2.09 -29.20
CA ASP A 265 7.00 3.24 -29.72
C ASP A 265 5.54 2.91 -30.05
N GLU A 266 5.29 1.70 -30.48
CA GLU A 266 3.97 1.14 -30.76
C GLU A 266 3.17 1.01 -29.46
N ASP A 267 3.81 0.53 -28.42
CA ASP A 267 3.18 0.41 -27.09
C ASP A 267 2.73 1.77 -26.55
N ALA A 268 3.55 2.81 -26.69
CA ALA A 268 3.18 4.13 -26.26
C ALA A 268 1.96 4.70 -27.03
N ARG A 269 1.90 4.46 -28.36
CA ARG A 269 0.76 4.89 -29.19
C ARG A 269 -0.51 4.11 -28.82
N GLU A 270 -0.42 2.80 -28.66
CA GLU A 270 -1.55 1.96 -28.30
C GLU A 270 -2.07 2.32 -26.91
N LEU A 271 -1.20 2.46 -25.91
CA LEU A 271 -1.57 2.91 -24.58
C LEU A 271 -2.30 4.24 -24.63
N SER A 272 -1.74 5.25 -25.35
CA SER A 272 -2.36 6.55 -25.43
C SER A 272 -3.75 6.51 -26.05
N SER A 273 -3.96 5.69 -27.09
CA SER A 273 -5.28 5.56 -27.73
C SER A 273 -6.35 4.95 -26.83
N ARG A 274 -5.97 4.14 -25.85
CA ARG A 274 -6.90 3.49 -24.91
C ARG A 274 -7.28 4.34 -23.71
N ILE A 275 -6.39 5.28 -23.31
CA ILE A 275 -6.59 6.03 -22.06
C ILE A 275 -6.80 7.55 -22.29
N HIS A 276 -6.81 8.03 -23.53
CA HIS A 276 -6.89 9.47 -23.85
C HIS A 276 -8.17 10.16 -23.34
N ASP A 277 -9.25 9.40 -23.19
CA ASP A 277 -10.56 9.87 -22.70
C ASP A 277 -10.70 9.78 -21.17
N ILE A 278 -9.71 9.21 -20.48
CA ILE A 278 -9.73 9.05 -19.03
C ILE A 278 -8.96 10.18 -18.36
N ASN A 279 -9.56 10.83 -17.37
CA ASN A 279 -8.83 11.79 -16.55
C ASN A 279 -7.78 11.06 -15.70
N CYS A 280 -6.58 10.94 -16.23
CA CYS A 280 -5.54 10.12 -15.66
C CYS A 280 -4.17 10.82 -15.58
N HIS A 281 -3.29 10.16 -14.86
CA HIS A 281 -1.86 10.40 -14.82
C HIS A 281 -1.14 9.07 -15.01
N VAL A 282 -0.11 9.02 -15.85
CA VAL A 282 0.71 7.83 -16.02
C VAL A 282 2.02 8.00 -15.27
N ASN A 283 2.30 7.03 -14.41
CA ASN A 283 3.55 6.94 -13.67
C ASN A 283 4.41 5.84 -14.26
N LEU A 284 5.44 6.22 -15.04
CA LEU A 284 6.37 5.28 -15.66
C LEU A 284 7.38 4.80 -14.63
N ILE A 285 7.49 3.49 -14.49
CA ILE A 285 8.40 2.84 -13.55
C ILE A 285 9.38 1.96 -14.35
N PRO A 286 10.63 2.39 -14.59
CA PRO A 286 11.61 1.46 -15.10
C PRO A 286 11.68 0.24 -14.17
N VAL A 287 11.45 -0.98 -14.71
CA VAL A 287 11.37 -2.20 -13.88
C VAL A 287 12.62 -2.36 -13.02
N ASN A 288 12.44 -2.69 -11.76
CA ASN A 288 13.54 -3.04 -10.88
C ASN A 288 13.81 -4.54 -11.03
N PRO A 289 15.00 -4.95 -11.51
CA PRO A 289 15.33 -6.36 -11.66
C PRO A 289 15.27 -7.09 -10.31
N ILE A 290 14.79 -8.32 -10.36
CA ILE A 290 14.81 -9.24 -9.21
C ILE A 290 15.57 -10.52 -9.62
N LYS A 291 16.24 -11.16 -8.67
CA LYS A 291 17.15 -12.29 -8.94
C LYS A 291 16.45 -13.48 -9.61
N GLU A 292 15.16 -13.65 -9.30
CA GLU A 292 14.37 -14.81 -9.72
C GLU A 292 13.69 -14.63 -11.09
N ARG A 293 13.88 -13.48 -11.76
CA ARG A 293 13.25 -13.16 -13.05
C ARG A 293 14.25 -12.56 -14.02
N SER A 294 14.02 -12.81 -15.32
CA SER A 294 14.90 -12.35 -16.39
C SER A 294 14.56 -10.97 -16.97
N TYR A 295 13.57 -10.28 -16.41
CA TYR A 295 13.17 -8.96 -16.89
C TYR A 295 14.28 -7.93 -16.69
N ARG A 296 14.49 -7.09 -17.71
CA ARG A 296 15.52 -6.07 -17.71
C ARG A 296 14.91 -4.69 -17.73
N ARG A 297 15.60 -3.77 -17.11
CA ARG A 297 15.26 -2.36 -17.11
C ARG A 297 15.39 -1.77 -18.51
N SER A 298 14.41 -0.99 -18.94
CA SER A 298 14.49 -0.19 -20.16
C SER A 298 15.59 0.87 -20.06
N THR A 299 16.24 1.19 -21.17
CA THR A 299 17.25 2.26 -21.20
C THR A 299 16.62 3.61 -20.89
N HIS A 300 17.42 4.53 -20.36
CA HIS A 300 16.96 5.90 -20.06
C HIS A 300 16.36 6.56 -21.33
N GLN A 301 16.97 6.35 -22.51
CA GLN A 301 16.46 6.90 -23.75
C GLN A 301 15.09 6.31 -24.14
N ALA A 302 14.88 5.01 -23.95
CA ALA A 302 13.58 4.37 -24.21
C ALA A 302 12.49 4.92 -23.28
N VAL A 303 12.80 5.08 -21.99
CA VAL A 303 11.88 5.65 -21.01
C VAL A 303 11.49 7.08 -21.36
N GLU A 304 12.46 7.93 -21.72
CA GLU A 304 12.20 9.32 -22.11
C GLU A 304 11.42 9.40 -23.43
N ASN A 305 11.74 8.57 -24.41
CA ASN A 305 10.99 8.52 -25.67
C ASN A 305 9.53 8.10 -25.43
N PHE A 306 9.30 7.09 -24.59
CA PHE A 306 7.96 6.62 -24.23
C PHE A 306 7.16 7.76 -23.56
N LYS A 307 7.77 8.46 -22.58
CA LYS A 307 7.19 9.62 -21.93
C LYS A 307 6.80 10.70 -22.93
N ILE A 308 7.74 11.16 -23.77
CA ILE A 308 7.51 12.21 -24.75
C ILE A 308 6.35 11.87 -25.69
N LYS A 309 6.19 10.60 -26.06
CA LYS A 309 5.09 10.16 -26.92
C LYS A 309 3.74 10.27 -26.25
N LEU A 310 3.63 9.83 -24.99
CA LEU A 310 2.41 9.98 -24.21
C LEU A 310 2.07 11.47 -24.00
N GLU A 311 3.07 12.31 -23.68
CA GLU A 311 2.87 13.76 -23.51
C GLU A 311 2.39 14.44 -24.78
N LYS A 312 2.90 14.04 -25.98
CA LYS A 312 2.42 14.54 -27.28
C LYS A 312 0.96 14.17 -27.55
N CYS A 313 0.45 13.12 -26.92
CA CYS A 313 -0.97 12.74 -26.96
C CYS A 313 -1.81 13.41 -25.86
N GLY A 314 -1.25 14.39 -25.12
CA GLY A 314 -1.95 15.13 -24.07
C GLY A 314 -2.06 14.39 -22.72
N ILE A 315 -1.34 13.29 -22.53
CA ILE A 315 -1.37 12.51 -21.29
C ILE A 315 -0.33 13.07 -20.32
N ASN A 316 -0.73 13.31 -19.07
CA ASN A 316 0.20 13.69 -18.00
C ASN A 316 1.05 12.50 -17.58
N VAL A 317 2.38 12.64 -17.65
CA VAL A 317 3.31 11.56 -17.38
C VAL A 317 4.40 12.00 -16.41
N THR A 318 4.75 11.12 -15.48
CA THR A 318 5.99 11.24 -14.69
C THR A 318 6.80 9.97 -14.79
N ILE A 319 8.12 10.08 -14.70
CA ILE A 319 9.02 8.96 -14.47
C ILE A 319 9.23 8.89 -12.97
N ARG A 320 8.88 7.75 -12.38
CA ARG A 320 9.04 7.53 -10.94
C ARG A 320 10.51 7.57 -10.56
N ARG A 321 10.84 8.43 -9.61
CA ARG A 321 12.16 8.42 -9.00
C ARG A 321 12.37 7.11 -8.28
N GLU A 322 13.45 6.42 -8.59
CA GLU A 322 13.87 5.22 -7.88
C GLU A 322 14.36 5.61 -6.49
N MET A 323 13.88 4.94 -5.48
CA MET A 323 14.22 5.17 -4.08
C MET A 323 14.60 3.84 -3.43
N GLY A 324 15.74 3.82 -2.68
CA GLY A 324 16.18 2.65 -1.93
C GLY A 324 16.56 1.44 -2.80
N SER A 325 17.12 1.66 -4.00
CA SER A 325 17.51 0.57 -4.91
C SER A 325 18.65 -0.30 -4.38
N ASP A 326 19.53 0.26 -3.58
CA ASP A 326 20.66 -0.43 -2.95
C ASP A 326 20.26 -1.30 -1.74
N ILE A 327 19.04 -1.17 -1.27
CA ILE A 327 18.49 -1.92 -0.13
C ILE A 327 17.29 -2.79 -0.50
N ASP A 328 17.07 -3.08 -1.79
CA ASP A 328 15.87 -3.77 -2.29
C ASP A 328 14.56 -3.13 -1.75
N GLY A 329 14.54 -1.80 -1.62
CA GLY A 329 13.40 -1.02 -1.12
C GLY A 329 12.49 -0.46 -2.21
N ALA A 330 12.83 -0.64 -3.48
CA ALA A 330 12.06 -0.13 -4.60
C ALA A 330 10.82 -0.98 -4.91
N CYS A 331 9.88 -0.43 -5.70
CA CYS A 331 8.66 -1.13 -6.09
C CYS A 331 8.95 -2.48 -6.74
N GLY A 332 8.20 -3.50 -6.32
CA GLY A 332 8.33 -4.87 -6.79
C GLY A 332 9.47 -5.67 -6.15
N GLN A 333 10.28 -5.09 -5.28
CA GLN A 333 11.42 -5.76 -4.63
C GLN A 333 11.12 -6.27 -3.21
N LEU A 334 10.05 -5.78 -2.57
CA LEU A 334 9.68 -6.22 -1.22
C LEU A 334 9.27 -7.70 -1.21
N ARG A 335 9.80 -8.45 -0.24
CA ARG A 335 9.64 -9.91 -0.20
C ARG A 335 9.55 -10.47 1.23
N LYS A 336 9.20 -11.75 1.32
CA LYS A 336 9.12 -12.55 2.55
C LYS A 336 10.48 -13.10 3.02
N SER A 337 11.61 -12.66 2.45
CA SER A 337 12.91 -13.34 2.52
C SER A 337 13.63 -13.34 3.88
N TYR A 338 13.12 -12.66 4.91
CA TYR A 338 13.78 -12.62 6.20
C TYR A 338 13.70 -13.95 6.98
N MET A 339 12.68 -14.77 6.76
CA MET A 339 12.49 -16.06 7.45
C MET A 339 13.53 -17.11 7.06
N GLU A 340 14.13 -17.03 5.87
CA GLU A 340 15.11 -18.04 5.42
C GLU A 340 16.51 -17.86 6.03
N LYS A 341 16.87 -16.65 6.47
CA LYS A 341 18.19 -16.38 7.08
C LYS A 341 18.28 -16.69 8.58
N SER A 342 17.15 -16.80 9.28
CA SER A 342 17.12 -17.02 10.73
C SER A 342 16.98 -18.49 11.11
N TYR A 343 16.93 -19.41 10.17
CA TYR A 343 16.75 -20.84 10.38
C TYR A 343 17.90 -21.66 9.77
N ASP A 344 19.14 -21.23 10.02
CA ASP A 344 20.32 -22.10 9.85
C ASP A 344 20.75 -22.54 11.27
N PRO A 345 20.34 -23.74 11.74
CA PRO A 345 20.82 -24.27 13.01
C PRO A 345 22.29 -24.66 12.81
N GLN A 346 23.19 -23.92 13.43
CA GLN A 346 24.57 -24.37 13.63
C GLN A 346 24.60 -25.60 14.53
#